data_69f4d00d162d18dcefe8a32f93313309
#
_entry.id   69f4d00d162d18dcefe8a32f93313309
#
_cell.length_a   1.000
_cell.length_b   1.000
_cell.length_c   1.000
_cell.angle_alpha   90.00
_cell.angle_beta   90.00
_cell.angle_gamma   90.00
#
_symmetry.space_group_name_H-M   'P 1'
#
loop_
_entity.id
_entity.type
_entity.pdbx_description
1 polymer ?
#
loop_
_entity_poly.entity_id
_entity_poly.type
_entity_poly.pdbx_seq_one_letter_code
_entity_poly.pdbx_strand_id
1 'polypeptide(L)'
;MREIKFYEAIREATAQCLENDERVYIMGLGVPDPKGIFGTTVNLQEEFGKDRVFDMPIIENAATGIAIGTALVGMRPIITHQRVEFAILSMEQIVNQAAKWYHMTAGQKNVPLVIRMIIGRGWGQGAQHCQSLESWFAHIPGLKVVMPSSPHDAKGLLAS
;
A
#
# COMPACT_ATOMS: atom_id res chain seq x y z
N MET A 1 -19.49 14.42 15.58
CA MET A 1 -18.71 13.73 14.51
C MET A 1 -17.26 14.16 14.72
N ARG A 2 -16.30 13.24 14.82
CA ARG A 2 -14.89 13.60 15.03
C ARG A 2 -14.30 14.10 13.71
N GLU A 3 -13.65 15.25 13.73
CA GLU A 3 -12.88 15.76 12.58
C GLU A 3 -11.47 15.19 12.64
N ILE A 4 -11.01 14.60 11.55
CA ILE A 4 -9.64 14.09 11.39
C ILE A 4 -9.13 14.43 9.98
N LYS A 5 -7.83 14.56 9.85
CA LYS A 5 -7.20 14.76 8.55
C LYS A 5 -7.14 13.46 7.76
N PHE A 6 -7.01 13.58 6.46
CA PHE A 6 -6.98 12.43 5.55
C PHE A 6 -5.84 11.45 5.90
N TYR A 7 -4.64 11.95 6.14
CA TYR A 7 -3.49 11.11 6.51
C TYR A 7 -3.66 10.43 7.87
N GLU A 8 -4.33 11.09 8.83
CA GLU A 8 -4.63 10.51 10.14
C GLU A 8 -5.61 9.33 10.01
N ALA A 9 -6.58 9.45 9.12
CA ALA A 9 -7.53 8.38 8.84
C ALA A 9 -6.83 7.13 8.26
N ILE A 10 -5.87 7.32 7.36
CA ILE A 10 -5.05 6.23 6.81
C ILE A 10 -4.17 5.61 7.90
N ARG A 11 -3.53 6.44 8.72
CA ARG A 11 -2.70 5.96 9.83
C ARG A 11 -3.52 5.11 10.80
N GLU A 12 -4.70 5.60 11.20
CA GLU A 12 -5.58 4.87 12.10
C GLU A 12 -6.09 3.55 11.50
N ALA A 13 -6.48 3.54 10.23
CA ALA A 13 -6.87 2.29 9.56
C ALA A 13 -5.73 1.28 9.54
N THR A 14 -4.51 1.73 9.23
CA THR A 14 -3.32 0.87 9.24
C THR A 14 -3.06 0.31 10.64
N ALA A 15 -3.13 1.14 11.68
CA ALA A 15 -2.97 0.70 13.06
C ALA A 15 -4.02 -0.35 13.45
N GLN A 16 -5.28 -0.12 13.11
CA GLN A 16 -6.36 -1.08 13.38
C GLN A 16 -6.17 -2.41 12.64
N CYS A 17 -5.67 -2.39 11.41
CA CYS A 17 -5.34 -3.63 10.69
C CYS A 17 -4.21 -4.40 11.39
N LEU A 18 -3.16 -3.69 11.83
CA LEU A 18 -2.05 -4.28 12.57
C LEU A 18 -2.50 -4.83 13.94
N GLU A 19 -3.41 -4.16 14.63
CA GLU A 19 -3.93 -4.57 15.93
C GLU A 19 -4.81 -5.83 15.83
N ASN A 20 -5.65 -5.90 14.81
CA ASN A 20 -6.67 -6.93 14.68
C ASN A 20 -6.18 -8.23 14.01
N ASP A 21 -5.05 -8.21 13.28
CA ASP A 21 -4.54 -9.39 12.57
C ASP A 21 -3.00 -9.41 12.60
N GLU A 22 -2.45 -10.40 13.28
CA GLU A 22 -0.99 -10.59 13.41
C GLU A 22 -0.29 -10.86 12.06
N ARG A 23 -1.03 -11.27 11.04
CA ARG A 23 -0.50 -11.49 9.68
C ARG A 23 -0.31 -10.21 8.91
N VAL A 24 -0.89 -9.10 9.35
CA VAL A 24 -0.72 -7.80 8.72
C VAL A 24 0.65 -7.23 9.06
N TYR A 25 1.35 -6.76 8.06
CA TYR A 25 2.55 -5.94 8.22
C TYR A 25 2.56 -4.82 7.17
N ILE A 26 3.32 -3.76 7.43
CA ILE A 26 3.51 -2.67 6.49
C ILE A 26 4.99 -2.46 6.18
N MET A 27 5.30 -2.30 4.91
CA MET A 27 6.64 -1.95 4.44
C MET A 27 6.59 -0.87 3.36
N GLY A 28 7.65 -0.14 3.23
CA GLY A 28 7.81 0.90 2.21
C GLY A 28 8.96 1.84 2.57
N LEU A 29 9.54 2.46 1.57
CA LEU A 29 10.63 3.42 1.77
C LEU A 29 10.15 4.59 2.64
N GLY A 30 10.80 4.76 3.81
CA GLY A 30 10.46 5.80 4.78
C GLY A 30 9.24 5.50 5.66
N VAL A 31 8.75 4.26 5.70
CA VAL A 31 7.66 3.85 6.60
C VAL A 31 7.99 4.14 8.07
N PRO A 32 9.19 3.81 8.60
CA PRO A 32 9.54 4.09 9.99
C PRO A 32 10.14 5.47 10.23
N ASP A 33 10.21 6.33 9.22
CA ASP A 33 10.77 7.68 9.41
C ASP A 33 9.95 8.50 10.41
N PRO A 34 10.57 9.43 11.16
CA PRO A 34 9.86 10.23 12.18
C PRO A 34 8.66 11.03 11.66
N LYS A 35 8.66 11.38 10.38
CA LYS A 35 7.52 12.05 9.72
C LYS A 35 6.54 11.06 9.10
N GLY A 36 6.88 9.77 9.08
CA GLY A 36 6.16 8.74 8.36
C GLY A 36 6.05 9.06 6.85
N ILE A 37 5.40 8.24 6.08
CA ILE A 37 5.09 8.60 4.69
C ILE A 37 3.97 9.63 4.71
N PHE A 38 4.31 10.90 4.64
CA PHE A 38 3.38 12.05 4.69
C PHE A 38 2.41 11.99 5.89
N GLY A 39 2.90 11.54 7.04
CA GLY A 39 2.12 11.41 8.28
C GLY A 39 1.26 10.13 8.36
N THR A 40 1.23 9.31 7.32
CA THR A 40 0.34 8.13 7.28
C THR A 40 0.87 6.91 8.04
N THR A 41 2.14 6.95 8.50
CA THR A 41 2.80 5.83 9.19
C THR A 41 3.50 6.25 10.49
N VAL A 42 3.26 7.48 10.94
CA VAL A 42 3.88 8.03 12.16
C VAL A 42 3.66 7.12 13.35
N ASN A 43 4.74 6.81 14.08
CA ASN A 43 4.79 6.01 15.30
C ASN A 43 4.29 4.56 15.17
N LEU A 44 3.99 4.06 13.96
CA LEU A 44 3.52 2.68 13.81
C LEU A 44 4.61 1.66 14.19
N GLN A 45 5.89 1.97 13.93
CA GLN A 45 6.97 1.04 14.28
C GLN A 45 7.18 0.96 15.79
N GLU A 46 7.03 2.07 16.52
CA GLU A 46 7.10 2.11 17.98
C GLU A 46 5.95 1.32 18.61
N GLU A 47 4.77 1.35 17.99
CA GLU A 47 3.57 0.69 18.49
C GLU A 47 3.55 -0.81 18.20
N PHE A 48 3.98 -1.23 16.99
CA PHE A 48 3.80 -2.59 16.49
C PHE A 48 5.10 -3.37 16.26
N GLY A 49 6.25 -2.73 16.46
CA GLY A 49 7.56 -3.36 16.36
C GLY A 49 8.13 -3.41 14.93
N LYS A 50 9.45 -3.64 14.87
CA LYS A 50 10.23 -3.64 13.62
C LYS A 50 9.94 -4.84 12.71
N ASP A 51 9.39 -5.91 13.24
CA ASP A 51 9.06 -7.10 12.47
C ASP A 51 7.77 -6.93 11.65
N ARG A 52 6.96 -5.96 12.03
CA ARG A 52 5.66 -5.69 11.36
C ARG A 52 5.58 -4.34 10.68
N VAL A 53 6.47 -3.41 11.04
CA VAL A 53 6.52 -2.06 10.44
C VAL A 53 7.97 -1.74 10.13
N PHE A 54 8.36 -1.80 8.87
CA PHE A 54 9.76 -1.68 8.49
C PHE A 54 9.98 -0.96 7.16
N ASP A 55 11.19 -0.48 7.01
CA ASP A 55 11.66 0.15 5.79
C ASP A 55 11.98 -0.89 4.71
N MET A 56 12.09 -0.43 3.49
CA MET A 56 12.60 -1.22 2.38
C MET A 56 13.72 -0.45 1.67
N PRO A 57 14.72 -1.13 1.09
CA PRO A 57 15.65 -0.47 0.18
C PRO A 57 14.93 0.00 -1.09
N ILE A 58 15.62 0.83 -1.90
CA ILE A 58 15.06 1.33 -3.18
C ILE A 58 15.10 0.21 -4.22
N ILE A 59 14.19 -0.75 -4.10
CA ILE A 59 14.05 -1.94 -4.94
C ILE A 59 12.56 -2.27 -5.18
N GLU A 60 11.79 -1.32 -5.63
CA GLU A 60 10.32 -1.39 -5.71
C GLU A 60 9.83 -2.70 -6.34
N ASN A 61 10.45 -3.15 -7.43
CA ASN A 61 10.07 -4.40 -8.09
C ASN A 61 10.28 -5.61 -7.17
N ALA A 62 11.47 -5.75 -6.58
CA ALA A 62 11.76 -6.88 -5.70
C ALA A 62 10.93 -6.83 -4.41
N ALA A 63 10.76 -5.65 -3.81
CA ALA A 63 9.95 -5.47 -2.60
C ALA A 63 8.48 -5.87 -2.84
N THR A 64 7.91 -5.47 -3.98
CA THR A 64 6.54 -5.88 -4.35
C THR A 64 6.46 -7.39 -4.58
N GLY A 65 7.47 -8.00 -5.21
CA GLY A 65 7.56 -9.45 -5.36
C GLY A 65 7.63 -10.20 -4.03
N ILE A 66 8.41 -9.69 -3.06
CA ILE A 66 8.47 -10.23 -1.69
C ILE A 66 7.09 -10.14 -1.02
N ALA A 67 6.40 -9.00 -1.11
CA ALA A 67 5.06 -8.83 -0.57
C ALA A 67 4.06 -9.83 -1.17
N ILE A 68 4.12 -10.07 -2.48
CA ILE A 68 3.29 -11.09 -3.14
C ILE A 68 3.63 -12.49 -2.60
N GLY A 69 4.92 -12.82 -2.49
CA GLY A 69 5.35 -14.11 -1.96
C GLY A 69 4.85 -14.36 -0.54
N THR A 70 4.95 -13.37 0.34
CA THR A 70 4.44 -13.49 1.71
C THR A 70 2.91 -13.57 1.75
N ALA A 71 2.20 -12.88 0.85
CA ALA A 71 0.74 -12.99 0.73
C ALA A 71 0.32 -14.42 0.31
N LEU A 72 1.05 -15.06 -0.60
CA LEU A 72 0.78 -16.43 -1.05
C LEU A 72 0.96 -17.48 0.06
N VAL A 73 1.74 -17.19 1.10
CA VAL A 73 1.93 -18.06 2.28
C VAL A 73 1.11 -17.62 3.49
N GLY A 74 0.16 -16.69 3.31
CA GLY A 74 -0.88 -16.37 4.30
C GLY A 74 -0.70 -15.06 5.05
N MET A 75 0.36 -14.28 4.77
CA MET A 75 0.48 -12.92 5.32
C MET A 75 -0.45 -11.94 4.62
N ARG A 76 -0.64 -10.78 5.22
CA ARG A 76 -1.46 -9.67 4.67
C ARG A 76 -0.63 -8.39 4.58
N PRO A 77 0.25 -8.28 3.59
CA PRO A 77 1.13 -7.13 3.45
C PRO A 77 0.40 -5.87 3.01
N ILE A 78 0.83 -4.75 3.56
CA ILE A 78 0.57 -3.40 3.06
C ILE A 78 1.90 -2.85 2.56
N ILE A 79 2.08 -2.73 1.25
CA ILE A 79 3.26 -2.06 0.69
C ILE A 79 2.90 -0.63 0.30
N THR A 80 3.76 0.32 0.66
CA THR A 80 3.53 1.74 0.35
C THR A 80 4.63 2.26 -0.55
N HIS A 81 4.25 2.69 -1.74
CA HIS A 81 5.11 3.49 -2.61
C HIS A 81 4.86 4.97 -2.33
N GLN A 82 5.92 5.74 -2.15
CA GLN A 82 5.83 7.18 -1.85
C GLN A 82 5.14 7.96 -2.96
N ARG A 83 5.19 7.43 -4.19
CA ARG A 83 4.55 7.98 -5.38
C ARG A 83 4.10 6.87 -6.31
N VAL A 84 3.05 7.13 -7.07
CA VAL A 84 2.59 6.23 -8.12
C VAL A 84 3.66 6.01 -9.19
N GLU A 85 4.49 7.00 -9.45
CA GLU A 85 5.58 6.92 -10.41
C GLU A 85 6.64 5.88 -10.03
N PHE A 86 6.91 5.71 -8.74
CA PHE A 86 7.84 4.66 -8.28
C PHE A 86 7.20 3.27 -8.36
N ALA A 87 5.89 3.18 -8.16
CA ALA A 87 5.16 1.93 -8.34
C ALA A 87 5.22 1.41 -9.79
N ILE A 88 5.48 2.26 -10.79
CA ILE A 88 5.69 1.85 -12.18
C ILE A 88 6.85 0.85 -12.30
N LEU A 89 7.89 0.95 -11.46
CA LEU A 89 8.99 -0.01 -11.43
C LEU A 89 8.54 -1.42 -11.03
N SER A 90 7.37 -1.54 -10.39
CA SER A 90 6.79 -2.81 -9.94
C SER A 90 5.68 -3.34 -10.86
N MET A 91 5.48 -2.75 -12.03
CA MET A 91 4.36 -3.11 -12.92
C MET A 91 4.33 -4.59 -13.28
N GLU A 92 5.48 -5.22 -13.47
CA GLU A 92 5.54 -6.67 -13.73
C GLU A 92 4.92 -7.46 -12.57
N GLN A 93 5.33 -7.15 -11.33
CA GLN A 93 4.83 -7.83 -10.14
C GLN A 93 3.33 -7.58 -9.93
N ILE A 94 2.87 -6.36 -10.17
CA ILE A 94 1.46 -6.00 -9.97
C ILE A 94 0.59 -6.64 -11.04
N VAL A 95 0.98 -6.51 -12.32
CA VAL A 95 0.14 -6.89 -13.47
C VAL A 95 0.20 -8.39 -13.76
N ASN A 96 1.41 -8.97 -13.78
CA ASN A 96 1.60 -10.36 -14.20
C ASN A 96 1.56 -11.34 -13.02
N GLN A 97 1.87 -10.87 -11.81
CA GLN A 97 1.85 -11.71 -10.62
C GLN A 97 0.58 -11.44 -9.78
N ALA A 98 0.51 -10.35 -9.02
CA ALA A 98 -0.58 -10.11 -8.07
C ALA A 98 -1.97 -10.23 -8.72
N ALA A 99 -2.16 -9.60 -9.88
CA ALA A 99 -3.46 -9.59 -10.57
C ALA A 99 -3.85 -10.95 -11.17
N LYS A 100 -2.92 -11.87 -11.40
CA LYS A 100 -3.17 -13.09 -12.18
C LYS A 100 -3.17 -14.39 -11.38
N TRP A 101 -2.57 -14.42 -10.19
CA TRP A 101 -2.47 -15.65 -9.40
C TRP A 101 -3.81 -16.34 -9.16
N TYR A 102 -4.85 -15.59 -8.82
CA TYR A 102 -6.19 -16.16 -8.64
C TYR A 102 -6.70 -16.88 -9.88
N HIS A 103 -6.54 -16.25 -11.04
CA HIS A 103 -6.97 -16.84 -12.32
C HIS A 103 -6.09 -18.03 -12.71
N MET A 104 -4.76 -17.91 -12.63
CA MET A 104 -3.82 -18.97 -13.02
C MET A 104 -3.96 -20.23 -12.16
N THR A 105 -4.40 -20.07 -10.91
CA THR A 105 -4.60 -21.21 -9.98
C THR A 105 -6.06 -21.67 -9.91
N ALA A 106 -6.89 -21.29 -10.87
CA ALA A 106 -8.32 -21.61 -10.90
C ALA A 106 -9.03 -21.30 -9.58
N GLY A 107 -8.73 -20.15 -8.98
CA GLY A 107 -9.32 -19.69 -7.73
C GLY A 107 -8.73 -20.27 -6.44
N GLN A 108 -7.71 -21.11 -6.52
CA GLN A 108 -7.14 -21.76 -5.34
C GLN A 108 -6.24 -20.88 -4.50
N LYS A 109 -5.63 -19.84 -5.10
CA LYS A 109 -4.71 -18.94 -4.43
C LYS A 109 -5.09 -17.48 -4.63
N ASN A 110 -5.20 -16.77 -3.52
CA ASN A 110 -5.37 -15.32 -3.49
C ASN A 110 -4.05 -14.63 -3.16
N VAL A 111 -3.92 -13.39 -3.57
CA VAL A 111 -2.84 -12.50 -3.13
C VAL A 111 -3.49 -11.36 -2.31
N PRO A 112 -3.70 -11.55 -1.00
CA PRO A 112 -4.31 -10.54 -0.13
C PRO A 112 -3.30 -9.42 0.18
N LEU A 113 -3.00 -8.60 -0.80
CA LEU A 113 -2.00 -7.54 -0.78
C LEU A 113 -2.69 -6.19 -0.98
N VAL A 114 -2.34 -5.23 -0.14
CA VAL A 114 -2.68 -3.82 -0.34
C VAL A 114 -1.45 -3.08 -0.84
N ILE A 115 -1.58 -2.39 -1.97
CA ILE A 115 -0.55 -1.50 -2.50
C ILE A 115 -1.07 -0.07 -2.39
N ARG A 116 -0.44 0.72 -1.53
CA ARG A 116 -0.72 2.14 -1.39
C ARG A 116 0.22 2.94 -2.27
N MET A 117 -0.36 3.84 -3.05
CA MET A 117 0.38 4.74 -3.93
C MET A 117 -0.11 6.16 -3.73
N ILE A 118 0.80 7.08 -3.55
CA ILE A 118 0.44 8.49 -3.44
C ILE A 118 0.43 9.07 -4.84
N ILE A 119 -0.70 9.66 -5.20
CA ILE A 119 -0.88 10.42 -6.43
C ILE A 119 -1.02 11.90 -6.07
N GLY A 120 -0.97 12.76 -7.04
CA GLY A 120 -1.40 14.12 -6.84
C GLY A 120 -0.51 15.14 -7.45
N ARG A 121 -1.09 16.31 -7.47
CA ARG A 121 -0.58 17.57 -8.04
C ARG A 121 -0.28 18.56 -6.93
N GLY A 122 0.35 19.66 -7.28
CA GLY A 122 0.53 20.80 -6.38
C GLY A 122 1.76 20.76 -5.49
N TRP A 123 2.58 19.73 -5.60
CA TRP A 123 3.80 19.58 -4.79
C TRP A 123 5.01 20.35 -5.34
N GLY A 124 4.95 20.83 -6.56
CA GLY A 124 6.07 21.50 -7.21
C GLY A 124 7.25 20.58 -7.55
N GLN A 125 7.06 19.28 -7.61
CA GLN A 125 8.10 18.28 -7.85
C GLN A 125 8.25 17.89 -9.34
N GLY A 126 7.70 18.68 -10.24
CA GLY A 126 7.81 18.48 -11.68
C GLY A 126 6.91 17.36 -12.22
N ALA A 127 7.06 17.08 -13.51
CA ALA A 127 6.19 16.14 -14.23
C ALA A 127 6.34 14.68 -13.77
N GLN A 128 7.51 14.30 -13.26
CA GLN A 128 7.79 12.92 -12.86
C GLN A 128 7.23 12.54 -11.47
N HIS A 129 6.77 13.52 -10.67
CA HIS A 129 6.37 13.25 -9.28
C HIS A 129 4.95 13.76 -8.96
N CYS A 130 4.18 14.08 -9.99
CA CYS A 130 2.85 14.67 -9.81
C CYS A 130 1.82 14.04 -10.76
N GLN A 131 2.00 12.79 -11.11
CA GLN A 131 1.10 12.10 -12.04
C GLN A 131 -0.11 11.49 -11.33
N SER A 132 -1.14 11.16 -12.12
CA SER A 132 -2.35 10.47 -11.72
C SER A 132 -2.52 9.30 -12.69
N LEU A 133 -2.03 8.13 -12.29
CA LEU A 133 -1.92 6.94 -13.15
C LEU A 133 -2.84 5.80 -12.72
N GLU A 134 -3.81 6.09 -11.86
CA GLU A 134 -4.77 5.11 -11.32
C GLU A 134 -5.53 4.36 -12.41
N SER A 135 -5.79 5.01 -13.55
CA SER A 135 -6.47 4.40 -14.69
C SER A 135 -5.67 3.25 -15.32
N TRP A 136 -4.35 3.30 -15.24
CA TRP A 136 -3.50 2.19 -15.72
C TRP A 136 -3.78 0.92 -14.94
N PHE A 137 -3.88 1.04 -13.62
CA PHE A 137 -4.16 -0.09 -12.73
C PHE A 137 -5.62 -0.53 -12.82
N ALA A 138 -6.55 0.42 -12.96
CA ALA A 138 -7.97 0.13 -13.09
C ALA A 138 -8.31 -0.64 -14.38
N HIS A 139 -7.48 -0.52 -15.42
CA HIS A 139 -7.62 -1.27 -16.66
C HIS A 139 -7.23 -2.75 -16.51
N ILE A 140 -6.50 -3.14 -15.48
CA ILE A 140 -5.96 -4.49 -15.31
C ILE A 140 -6.96 -5.42 -14.63
N PRO A 141 -7.50 -6.45 -15.31
CA PRO A 141 -8.37 -7.44 -14.69
C PRO A 141 -7.65 -8.17 -13.53
N GLY A 142 -8.32 -8.27 -12.40
CA GLY A 142 -7.79 -8.89 -11.18
C GLY A 142 -7.33 -7.90 -10.12
N LEU A 143 -7.20 -6.61 -10.45
CA LEU A 143 -6.95 -5.55 -9.48
C LEU A 143 -8.25 -4.88 -9.04
N LYS A 144 -8.31 -4.49 -7.77
CA LYS A 144 -9.31 -3.56 -7.23
C LYS A 144 -8.62 -2.22 -6.99
N VAL A 145 -9.07 -1.18 -7.67
CA VAL A 145 -8.49 0.16 -7.54
C VAL A 145 -9.49 1.09 -6.88
N VAL A 146 -9.07 1.75 -5.82
CA VAL A 146 -9.89 2.69 -5.06
C VAL A 146 -9.17 4.04 -4.92
N MET A 147 -9.93 5.11 -4.99
CA MET A 147 -9.45 6.49 -4.80
C MET A 147 -10.37 7.21 -3.81
N PRO A 148 -10.15 7.03 -2.50
CA PRO A 148 -10.98 7.70 -1.50
C PRO A 148 -10.81 9.21 -1.56
N SER A 149 -11.92 9.94 -1.44
CA SER A 149 -11.95 11.41 -1.47
C SER A 149 -12.20 12.03 -0.08
N SER A 150 -12.57 11.24 0.90
CA SER A 150 -12.79 11.69 2.28
C SER A 150 -11.97 10.87 3.28
N PRO A 151 -11.67 11.41 4.48
CA PRO A 151 -11.05 10.64 5.56
C PRO A 151 -11.86 9.39 5.95
N HIS A 152 -13.18 9.50 5.95
CA HIS A 152 -14.08 8.39 6.25
C HIS A 152 -13.91 7.25 5.24
N ASP A 153 -13.93 7.56 3.94
CA ASP A 153 -13.78 6.56 2.89
C ASP A 153 -12.37 5.96 2.88
N ALA A 154 -11.34 6.80 3.09
CA ALA A 154 -9.96 6.33 3.17
C ALA A 154 -9.79 5.28 4.28
N LYS A 155 -10.38 5.54 5.47
CA LYS A 155 -10.33 4.61 6.59
C LYS A 155 -11.10 3.33 6.31
N GLY A 156 -12.34 3.44 5.81
CA GLY A 156 -13.20 2.30 5.54
C GLY A 156 -12.66 1.39 4.43
N LEU A 157 -12.23 1.97 3.32
CA LEU A 157 -11.70 1.21 2.19
C LEU A 157 -10.36 0.52 2.48
N LEU A 158 -9.50 1.14 3.31
CA LEU A 158 -8.24 0.50 3.69
C LEU A 158 -8.45 -0.68 4.64
N ALA A 159 -9.49 -0.61 5.49
CA ALA A 159 -9.79 -1.65 6.47
C ALA A 159 -10.66 -2.81 5.92
N SER A 160 -11.23 -2.66 4.71
CA SER A 160 -12.09 -3.66 4.07
C SER A 160 -11.32 -4.66 3.22
#